data_0fc2f66f71d07e7c3469e77c4f8ed15d
#
_entry.id   0fc2f66f71d07e7c3469e77c4f8ed15d
#
_cell.length_a   1.000
_cell.length_b   1.000
_cell.length_c   1.000
_cell.angle_alpha   90.00
_cell.angle_beta   90.00
_cell.angle_gamma   90.00
#
_symmetry.space_group_name_H-M   'P 1'
#
loop_
_entity.id
_entity.type
_entity.pdbx_description
1 polymer ?
#
loop_
_entity_poly.entity_id
_entity_poly.type
_entity_poly.pdbx_seq_one_letter_code
_entity_poly.pdbx_strand_id
1 'polypeptide(L)'
;MKIRALFNELRRLTIVSLGFFAWASPVFAQHGAKEPASDVLALEQQIEEAIVRGDVAFIDRVTSTDFSFVHGDGWTHGGRPLMSDDKAAFLKRVADKEYLVHDLDQVKVEMHGDVAITSGRYVSLFVPANRNAANPARLNSIWFERVYAKRNGQWQFLSHRTVHGPNVAPAGIDPTAAQQ
;
A
#
# COMPACT_ATOMS: atom_id res chain seq x y z
N MET A 1 36.96 -84.16 -53.55
CA MET A 1 35.79 -84.89 -53.03
C MET A 1 35.14 -84.05 -51.89
N LYS A 2 33.94 -83.58 -52.14
CA LYS A 2 32.86 -83.20 -51.19
C LYS A 2 33.17 -82.07 -50.13
N ILE A 3 32.59 -80.87 -50.33
CA ILE A 3 31.28 -80.41 -49.80
C ILE A 3 31.45 -79.88 -48.38
N ARG A 4 31.14 -78.71 -48.12
CA ARG A 4 29.89 -77.97 -47.87
C ARG A 4 30.15 -76.63 -47.33
N ALA A 5 29.39 -75.70 -47.90
CA ALA A 5 29.15 -74.36 -47.39
C ALA A 5 28.53 -74.39 -46.00
N LEU A 6 28.88 -73.45 -45.23
CA LEU A 6 28.01 -73.02 -44.10
C LEU A 6 27.94 -71.51 -44.03
N PHE A 7 26.77 -71.11 -44.27
CA PHE A 7 26.29 -69.75 -44.10
C PHE A 7 26.54 -69.21 -42.67
N ASN A 8 27.19 -68.08 -42.58
CA ASN A 8 27.17 -67.31 -41.36
C ASN A 8 26.43 -65.99 -41.59
N GLU A 9 25.20 -65.98 -41.17
CA GLU A 9 24.38 -64.77 -41.09
C GLU A 9 25.00 -63.80 -40.12
N LEU A 10 25.48 -62.67 -40.63
CA LEU A 10 25.77 -61.52 -39.84
C LEU A 10 24.44 -60.87 -39.42
N ARG A 11 24.00 -61.12 -38.18
CA ARG A 11 22.98 -60.36 -37.55
C ARG A 11 23.55 -58.99 -37.29
N ARG A 12 23.11 -58.02 -38.08
CA ARG A 12 23.31 -56.58 -37.78
C ARG A 12 22.45 -56.20 -36.60
N LEU A 13 23.07 -56.07 -35.42
CA LEU A 13 22.46 -55.39 -34.27
C LEU A 13 22.39 -53.91 -34.56
N THR A 14 21.22 -53.43 -34.90
CA THR A 14 20.94 -51.98 -34.95
C THR A 14 20.74 -51.50 -33.52
N ILE A 15 21.76 -50.87 -32.96
CA ILE A 15 21.63 -50.15 -31.67
C ILE A 15 20.88 -48.86 -31.96
N VAL A 16 19.60 -48.86 -31.63
CA VAL A 16 18.80 -47.63 -31.61
C VAL A 16 19.19 -46.86 -30.33
N SER A 17 20.09 -45.90 -30.49
CA SER A 17 20.38 -44.93 -29.42
C SER A 17 19.20 -43.99 -29.28
N LEU A 18 18.33 -44.27 -28.30
CA LEU A 18 17.37 -43.26 -27.83
C LEU A 18 18.15 -42.13 -27.16
N GLY A 19 18.39 -41.08 -27.92
CA GLY A 19 18.87 -39.81 -27.37
C GLY A 19 17.78 -39.19 -26.50
N PHE A 20 17.94 -39.27 -25.18
CA PHE A 20 17.20 -38.46 -24.28
C PHE A 20 17.66 -37.01 -24.46
N PHE A 21 16.94 -36.24 -25.29
CA PHE A 21 17.02 -34.79 -25.27
C PHE A 21 16.36 -34.32 -23.96
N ALA A 22 17.17 -34.18 -22.94
CA ALA A 22 16.77 -33.40 -21.76
C ALA A 22 16.57 -31.97 -22.22
N TRP A 23 15.30 -31.56 -22.41
CA TRP A 23 14.94 -30.18 -22.53
C TRP A 23 15.19 -29.54 -21.16
N ALA A 24 16.39 -28.97 -21.01
CA ALA A 24 16.66 -28.03 -19.95
C ALA A 24 15.79 -26.79 -20.25
N SER A 25 14.57 -26.76 -19.70
CA SER A 25 13.80 -25.54 -19.66
C SER A 25 14.65 -24.50 -18.90
N PRO A 26 14.95 -23.35 -19.49
CA PRO A 26 15.59 -22.30 -18.72
C PRO A 26 14.64 -21.96 -17.57
N VAL A 27 15.02 -22.28 -16.35
CA VAL A 27 14.43 -21.71 -15.15
C VAL A 27 14.82 -20.23 -15.21
N PHE A 28 13.97 -19.43 -15.85
CA PHE A 28 14.02 -18.00 -15.65
C PHE A 28 13.80 -17.81 -14.15
N ALA A 29 14.87 -17.49 -13.45
CA ALA A 29 14.76 -16.93 -12.13
C ALA A 29 13.84 -15.72 -12.28
N GLN A 30 12.56 -15.89 -11.95
CA GLN A 30 11.68 -14.76 -11.68
C GLN A 30 12.35 -14.03 -10.52
N HIS A 31 13.19 -13.05 -10.85
CA HIS A 31 13.46 -11.97 -9.95
C HIS A 31 12.08 -11.42 -9.63
N GLY A 32 11.61 -11.73 -8.42
CA GLY A 32 10.26 -11.41 -8.01
C GLY A 32 10.01 -9.94 -8.26
N ALA A 33 9.28 -9.64 -9.34
CA ALA A 33 8.72 -8.34 -9.53
C ALA A 33 7.89 -8.11 -8.26
N LYS A 34 8.30 -7.11 -7.47
CA LYS A 34 7.61 -6.72 -6.25
C LYS A 34 6.14 -6.51 -6.62
N GLU A 35 5.24 -7.19 -5.93
CA GLU A 35 3.82 -7.12 -6.27
C GLU A 35 3.36 -5.66 -6.22
N PRO A 36 2.62 -5.14 -7.23
CA PRO A 36 2.17 -3.75 -7.26
C PRO A 36 1.46 -3.31 -5.98
N ALA A 37 0.71 -4.20 -5.35
CA ALA A 37 0.07 -3.98 -4.06
C ALA A 37 1.06 -3.69 -2.93
N SER A 38 2.24 -4.34 -2.93
CA SER A 38 3.28 -4.09 -1.92
C SER A 38 3.92 -2.71 -2.06
N ASP A 39 3.99 -2.17 -3.29
CA ASP A 39 4.50 -0.82 -3.51
C ASP A 39 3.53 0.24 -2.99
N VAL A 40 2.23 0.03 -3.20
CA VAL A 40 1.18 0.92 -2.67
C VAL A 40 1.17 0.88 -1.14
N LEU A 41 1.26 -0.30 -0.53
CA LEU A 41 1.31 -0.43 0.93
C LEU A 41 2.56 0.24 1.53
N ALA A 42 3.71 0.11 0.87
CA ALA A 42 4.93 0.79 1.29
C ALA A 42 4.80 2.32 1.17
N LEU A 43 4.12 2.82 0.12
CA LEU A 43 3.83 4.24 -0.01
C LEU A 43 2.89 4.75 1.08
N GLU A 44 1.84 3.96 1.44
CA GLU A 44 0.97 4.25 2.57
C GLU A 44 1.77 4.49 3.85
N GLN A 45 2.66 3.55 4.21
CA GLN A 45 3.48 3.67 5.40
C GLN A 45 4.40 4.90 5.37
N GLN A 46 5.02 5.18 4.22
CA GLN A 46 5.86 6.36 4.06
C GLN A 46 5.07 7.67 4.20
N ILE A 47 3.83 7.71 3.70
CA ILE A 47 2.94 8.87 3.85
C ILE A 47 2.65 9.12 5.34
N GLU A 48 2.27 8.08 6.09
CA GLU A 48 1.98 8.20 7.52
C GLU A 48 3.19 8.73 8.30
N GLU A 49 4.36 8.13 8.08
CA GLU A 49 5.59 8.59 8.69
C GLU A 49 5.96 10.04 8.32
N ALA A 50 5.74 10.42 7.06
CA ALA A 50 6.03 11.78 6.58
C ALA A 50 5.07 12.81 7.20
N ILE A 51 3.79 12.46 7.36
CA ILE A 51 2.80 13.31 8.05
C ILE A 51 3.27 13.62 9.48
N VAL A 52 3.65 12.58 10.24
CA VAL A 52 4.11 12.74 11.62
C VAL A 52 5.41 13.56 11.69
N ARG A 53 6.34 13.34 10.77
CA ARG A 53 7.60 14.12 10.71
C ARG A 53 7.40 15.56 10.26
N GLY A 54 6.28 15.88 9.59
CA GLY A 54 6.07 17.16 8.93
C GLY A 54 6.89 17.31 7.64
N ASP A 55 7.12 16.19 6.93
CA ASP A 55 7.89 16.15 5.69
C ASP A 55 7.03 16.59 4.50
N VAL A 56 6.83 17.90 4.42
CA VAL A 56 6.01 18.55 3.37
C VAL A 56 6.55 18.22 1.97
N ALA A 57 7.87 18.17 1.80
CA ALA A 57 8.47 17.94 0.48
C ALA A 57 8.19 16.51 -0.03
N PHE A 58 8.21 15.52 0.85
CA PHE A 58 7.82 14.16 0.48
C PHE A 58 6.34 14.11 0.11
N ILE A 59 5.47 14.65 0.96
CA ILE A 59 4.01 14.63 0.75
C ILE A 59 3.65 15.38 -0.54
N ASP A 60 4.25 16.54 -0.80
CA ASP A 60 4.02 17.27 -2.05
C ASP A 60 4.35 16.45 -3.30
N ARG A 61 5.49 15.74 -3.27
CA ARG A 61 5.94 14.92 -4.40
C ARG A 61 5.02 13.74 -4.69
N VAL A 62 4.49 13.08 -3.66
CA VAL A 62 3.67 11.86 -3.83
C VAL A 62 2.18 12.16 -3.96
N THR A 63 1.74 13.38 -3.65
CA THR A 63 0.34 13.79 -3.72
C THR A 63 0.06 14.42 -5.07
N SER A 64 -1.00 13.98 -5.73
CA SER A 64 -1.42 14.50 -7.04
C SER A 64 -1.88 15.96 -6.95
N THR A 65 -1.77 16.70 -8.06
CA THR A 65 -2.25 18.08 -8.14
C THR A 65 -3.77 18.20 -8.01
N ASP A 66 -4.49 17.14 -8.40
CA ASP A 66 -5.96 17.03 -8.30
C ASP A 66 -6.41 16.27 -7.03
N PHE A 67 -5.57 16.24 -6.00
CA PHE A 67 -5.86 15.60 -4.73
C PHE A 67 -7.07 16.22 -4.03
N SER A 68 -7.83 15.35 -3.36
CA SER A 68 -8.96 15.76 -2.54
C SER A 68 -9.06 14.91 -1.28
N PHE A 69 -9.08 15.57 -0.13
CA PHE A 69 -9.34 14.93 1.16
C PHE A 69 -10.72 15.36 1.68
N VAL A 70 -11.62 14.40 1.88
CA VAL A 70 -12.95 14.67 2.48
C VAL A 70 -12.98 14.08 3.88
N HIS A 71 -13.25 14.96 4.84
CA HIS A 71 -13.36 14.61 6.26
C HIS A 71 -14.77 14.15 6.59
N GLY A 72 -14.90 12.93 7.13
CA GLY A 72 -16.20 12.32 7.42
C GLY A 72 -16.91 12.84 8.68
N ASP A 73 -16.23 13.60 9.52
CA ASP A 73 -16.77 14.16 10.74
C ASP A 73 -17.89 15.21 10.51
N GLY A 74 -17.84 15.92 9.38
CA GLY A 74 -18.91 16.85 9.00
C GLY A 74 -20.24 16.14 8.66
N TRP A 75 -20.18 14.90 8.20
CA TRP A 75 -21.35 14.09 7.85
C TRP A 75 -22.16 13.66 9.08
N THR A 76 -21.49 13.36 10.20
CA THR A 76 -22.11 12.87 11.43
C THR A 76 -22.68 13.97 12.34
N HIS A 77 -22.41 15.25 12.04
CA HIS A 77 -22.75 16.39 12.89
C HIS A 77 -23.90 17.25 12.33
N GLY A 78 -24.89 16.64 11.72
CA GLY A 78 -26.19 17.25 11.46
C GLY A 78 -26.16 18.47 10.53
N GLY A 79 -25.89 18.25 9.22
CA GLY A 79 -26.16 19.25 8.19
C GLY A 79 -25.07 20.29 7.96
N ARG A 80 -23.88 20.11 8.51
CA ARG A 80 -22.71 20.91 8.10
C ARG A 80 -22.21 20.40 6.73
N PRO A 81 -21.76 21.30 5.84
CA PRO A 81 -21.05 20.89 4.63
C PRO A 81 -19.88 19.97 4.98
N LEU A 82 -19.64 18.95 4.16
CA LEU A 82 -18.43 18.14 4.30
C LEU A 82 -17.21 19.06 4.19
N MET A 83 -16.31 18.96 5.17
CA MET A 83 -15.02 19.63 5.09
C MET A 83 -14.16 18.89 4.07
N SER A 84 -13.59 19.60 3.13
CA SER A 84 -12.74 19.06 2.10
C SER A 84 -11.48 19.93 1.98
N ASP A 85 -10.33 19.25 1.99
CA ASP A 85 -9.04 19.87 1.74
C ASP A 85 -8.57 19.52 0.33
N ASP A 86 -8.04 20.51 -0.36
CA ASP A 86 -7.22 20.31 -1.55
C ASP A 86 -5.77 19.98 -1.13
N LYS A 87 -4.90 19.78 -2.12
CA LYS A 87 -3.48 19.51 -1.88
C LYS A 87 -2.83 20.59 -1.00
N ALA A 88 -3.10 21.88 -1.26
CA ALA A 88 -2.46 22.97 -0.55
C ALA A 88 -2.87 23.00 0.93
N ALA A 89 -4.16 22.80 1.23
CA ALA A 89 -4.67 22.70 2.58
C ALA A 89 -4.09 21.47 3.31
N PHE A 90 -3.99 20.33 2.63
CA PHE A 90 -3.38 19.14 3.21
C PHE A 90 -1.89 19.34 3.54
N LEU A 91 -1.10 19.92 2.62
CA LEU A 91 0.30 20.24 2.88
C LEU A 91 0.47 21.21 4.08
N LYS A 92 -0.45 22.16 4.24
CA LYS A 92 -0.44 23.06 5.40
C LYS A 92 -0.61 22.28 6.70
N ARG A 93 -1.54 21.32 6.79
CA ARG A 93 -1.71 20.48 8.00
C ARG A 93 -0.44 19.69 8.33
N VAL A 94 0.24 19.17 7.30
CA VAL A 94 1.52 18.48 7.47
C VAL A 94 2.59 19.43 8.00
N ALA A 95 2.68 20.64 7.46
CA ALA A 95 3.62 21.68 7.92
C ALA A 95 3.35 22.09 9.38
N ASP A 96 2.10 22.21 9.74
CA ASP A 96 1.67 22.60 11.10
C ASP A 96 1.82 21.44 12.11
N LYS A 97 2.19 20.23 11.65
CA LYS A 97 2.32 19.02 12.48
C LYS A 97 1.09 18.76 13.34
N GLU A 98 -0.08 18.86 12.73
CA GLU A 98 -1.36 18.65 13.44
C GLU A 98 -1.51 17.23 13.99
N TYR A 99 -0.75 16.26 13.44
CA TYR A 99 -0.82 14.84 13.82
C TYR A 99 0.54 14.38 14.37
N LEU A 100 0.54 13.90 15.60
CA LEU A 100 1.75 13.37 16.26
C LEU A 100 1.86 11.84 16.20
N VAL A 101 0.76 11.15 15.96
CA VAL A 101 0.68 9.71 15.75
C VAL A 101 -0.25 9.46 14.58
N HIS A 102 0.13 8.55 13.71
CA HIS A 102 -0.67 8.17 12.56
C HIS A 102 -0.40 6.71 12.20
N ASP A 103 -0.90 5.79 13.04
CA ASP A 103 -0.61 4.36 12.93
C ASP A 103 -1.69 3.65 12.12
N LEU A 104 -1.26 2.94 11.08
CA LEU A 104 -2.14 2.14 10.21
C LEU A 104 -2.51 0.81 10.87
N ASP A 105 -3.76 0.40 10.69
CA ASP A 105 -4.29 -0.88 11.15
C ASP A 105 -5.23 -1.50 10.11
N GLN A 106 -5.06 -2.80 9.86
CA GLN A 106 -5.92 -3.60 8.99
C GLN A 106 -6.04 -3.07 7.55
N VAL A 107 -4.96 -2.54 6.99
CA VAL A 107 -4.97 -2.01 5.62
C VAL A 107 -5.12 -3.12 4.61
N LYS A 108 -6.09 -2.95 3.72
CA LYS A 108 -6.30 -3.78 2.52
C LYS A 108 -5.98 -2.97 1.28
N VAL A 109 -5.48 -3.63 0.26
CA VAL A 109 -5.16 -3.03 -1.04
C VAL A 109 -5.92 -3.77 -2.12
N GLU A 110 -6.70 -3.03 -2.91
CA GLU A 110 -7.38 -3.53 -4.10
C GLU A 110 -6.73 -2.92 -5.34
N MET A 111 -6.34 -3.76 -6.30
CA MET A 111 -5.63 -3.34 -7.51
C MET A 111 -6.55 -3.36 -8.72
N HIS A 112 -6.61 -2.26 -9.46
CA HIS A 112 -7.39 -2.07 -10.69
C HIS A 112 -6.51 -1.50 -11.80
N GLY A 113 -5.56 -2.29 -12.30
CA GLY A 113 -4.55 -1.83 -13.27
C GLY A 113 -3.66 -0.75 -12.67
N ASP A 114 -3.70 0.46 -13.24
CA ASP A 114 -2.93 1.61 -12.76
C ASP A 114 -3.67 2.41 -11.65
N VAL A 115 -4.71 1.85 -11.07
CA VAL A 115 -5.41 2.41 -9.91
C VAL A 115 -5.34 1.41 -8.76
N ALA A 116 -5.07 1.91 -7.57
CA ALA A 116 -5.16 1.15 -6.34
C ALA A 116 -6.11 1.85 -5.37
N ILE A 117 -6.92 1.07 -4.68
CA ILE A 117 -7.77 1.53 -3.58
C ILE A 117 -7.24 0.88 -2.32
N THR A 118 -6.94 1.67 -1.30
CA THR A 118 -6.62 1.18 0.01
C THR A 118 -7.73 1.52 0.98
N SER A 119 -8.04 0.60 1.87
CA SER A 119 -8.99 0.82 2.95
C SER A 119 -8.47 0.22 4.23
N GLY A 120 -8.78 0.84 5.34
CA GLY A 120 -8.29 0.38 6.62
C GLY A 120 -8.69 1.33 7.73
N ARG A 121 -7.93 1.26 8.80
CA ARG A 121 -8.08 2.13 9.95
C ARG A 121 -6.74 2.73 10.31
N TYR A 122 -6.75 3.94 10.81
CA TYR A 122 -5.60 4.51 11.50
C TYR A 122 -6.02 5.15 12.83
N VAL A 123 -5.05 5.25 13.71
CA VAL A 123 -5.16 5.99 14.95
C VAL A 123 -4.29 7.23 14.81
N SER A 124 -4.86 8.38 15.07
CA SER A 124 -4.12 9.64 15.07
C SER A 124 -4.25 10.38 16.38
N LEU A 125 -3.15 10.97 16.86
CA LEU A 125 -3.15 11.95 17.93
C LEU A 125 -3.16 13.33 17.30
N PHE A 126 -4.34 13.95 17.28
CA PHE A 126 -4.52 15.30 16.77
C PHE A 126 -4.24 16.32 17.86
N VAL A 127 -3.38 17.28 17.58
CA VAL A 127 -3.04 18.37 18.49
C VAL A 127 -3.42 19.70 17.84
N PRO A 128 -4.51 20.33 18.25
CA PRO A 128 -4.90 21.62 17.68
C PRO A 128 -3.87 22.71 18.00
N ALA A 129 -3.67 23.64 17.05
CA ALA A 129 -2.70 24.74 17.19
C ALA A 129 -3.03 25.66 18.41
N ASN A 130 -4.33 25.77 18.76
CA ASN A 130 -4.81 26.54 19.91
C ASN A 130 -5.16 25.63 21.10
N ARG A 131 -4.33 24.63 21.35
CA ARG A 131 -4.54 23.66 22.43
C ARG A 131 -4.71 24.35 23.77
N ASN A 132 -5.84 24.04 24.47
CA ASN A 132 -6.15 24.47 25.82
C ASN A 132 -7.15 23.50 26.46
N ALA A 133 -7.63 23.78 27.69
CA ALA A 133 -8.57 22.91 28.39
C ALA A 133 -9.90 22.71 27.65
N ALA A 134 -10.35 23.69 26.86
CA ALA A 134 -11.58 23.59 26.05
C ALA A 134 -11.32 22.91 24.68
N ASN A 135 -10.07 22.85 24.25
CA ASN A 135 -9.66 22.23 22.97
C ASN A 135 -8.41 21.35 23.16
N PRO A 136 -8.54 20.24 23.90
CA PRO A 136 -7.41 19.37 24.23
C PRO A 136 -6.97 18.57 23.00
N ALA A 137 -5.77 17.97 23.09
CA ALA A 137 -5.36 16.93 22.16
C ALA A 137 -6.35 15.76 22.19
N ARG A 138 -6.58 15.13 21.04
CA ARG A 138 -7.56 14.04 20.88
C ARG A 138 -6.95 12.84 20.17
N LEU A 139 -7.22 11.66 20.71
CA LEU A 139 -6.94 10.41 20.03
C LEU A 139 -8.16 10.05 19.19
N ASN A 140 -7.96 9.95 17.89
CA ASN A 140 -9.01 9.59 16.94
C ASN A 140 -8.76 8.21 16.36
N SER A 141 -9.79 7.38 16.30
CA SER A 141 -9.80 6.15 15.50
C SER A 141 -10.62 6.43 14.24
N ILE A 142 -10.00 6.26 13.10
CA ILE A 142 -10.56 6.68 11.82
C ILE A 142 -10.51 5.52 10.85
N TRP A 143 -11.65 5.18 10.27
CA TRP A 143 -11.70 4.36 9.07
C TRP A 143 -11.42 5.24 7.86
N PHE A 144 -10.65 4.73 6.90
CA PHE A 144 -10.31 5.45 5.70
C PHE A 144 -10.47 4.62 4.44
N GLU A 145 -10.64 5.32 3.34
CA GLU A 145 -10.44 4.85 1.98
C GLU A 145 -9.56 5.85 1.25
N ARG A 146 -8.57 5.34 0.52
CA ARG A 146 -7.65 6.14 -0.28
C ARG A 146 -7.55 5.59 -1.69
N VAL A 147 -7.36 6.49 -2.64
CA VAL A 147 -7.17 6.13 -4.04
C VAL A 147 -5.79 6.61 -4.48
N TYR A 148 -5.10 5.71 -5.15
CA TYR A 148 -3.82 5.96 -5.80
C TYR A 148 -3.93 5.71 -7.29
N ALA A 149 -3.23 6.50 -8.11
CA ALA A 149 -3.07 6.21 -9.53
C ALA A 149 -1.60 6.17 -9.90
N LYS A 150 -1.23 5.25 -10.78
CA LYS A 150 0.10 5.16 -11.33
C LYS A 150 0.21 6.10 -12.53
N ARG A 151 0.95 7.19 -12.37
CA ARG A 151 1.18 8.20 -13.40
C ARG A 151 2.68 8.28 -13.68
N ASN A 152 3.07 8.17 -14.95
CA ASN A 152 4.48 8.15 -15.35
C ASN A 152 5.32 7.10 -14.58
N GLY A 153 4.74 5.93 -14.33
CA GLY A 153 5.40 4.84 -13.62
C GLY A 153 5.47 4.98 -12.09
N GLN A 154 4.94 6.06 -11.52
CA GLN A 154 4.96 6.32 -10.07
C GLN A 154 3.55 6.36 -9.50
N TRP A 155 3.35 5.77 -8.33
CA TRP A 155 2.10 5.88 -7.59
C TRP A 155 1.96 7.27 -7.00
N GLN A 156 0.79 7.87 -7.20
CA GLN A 156 0.41 9.17 -6.67
C GLN A 156 -0.86 9.06 -5.84
N PHE A 157 -0.89 9.73 -4.71
CA PHE A 157 -2.01 9.83 -3.80
C PHE A 157 -3.05 10.82 -4.36
N LEU A 158 -4.24 10.31 -4.75
CA LEU A 158 -5.28 11.10 -5.39
C LEU A 158 -6.38 11.52 -4.45
N SER A 159 -6.77 10.64 -3.56
CA SER A 159 -8.01 10.84 -2.82
C SER A 159 -7.90 10.22 -1.43
N HIS A 160 -8.42 10.94 -0.44
CA HIS A 160 -8.59 10.48 0.92
C HIS A 160 -10.03 10.70 1.37
N ARG A 161 -10.65 9.67 1.90
CA ARG A 161 -11.99 9.71 2.48
C ARG A 161 -11.92 9.10 3.87
N THR A 162 -12.54 9.76 4.84
CA THR A 162 -12.50 9.29 6.22
C THR A 162 -13.88 9.23 6.84
N VAL A 163 -14.03 8.32 7.80
CA VAL A 163 -15.18 8.23 8.67
C VAL A 163 -14.66 8.07 10.09
N HIS A 164 -15.07 8.97 10.99
CA HIS A 164 -14.76 8.83 12.41
C HIS A 164 -15.49 7.62 12.98
N GLY A 165 -14.72 6.72 13.55
CA GLY A 165 -15.24 5.59 14.30
C GLY A 165 -15.63 6.01 15.72
N PRO A 166 -16.25 5.10 16.49
CA PRO A 166 -16.35 5.29 17.91
C PRO A 166 -14.95 5.48 18.50
N ASN A 167 -14.80 6.37 19.47
CA ASN A 167 -13.54 6.61 20.18
C ASN A 167 -13.16 5.37 21.02
N VAL A 168 -12.74 4.32 20.34
CA VAL A 168 -12.23 3.11 20.96
C VAL A 168 -10.72 3.17 20.83
N ALA A 169 -10.04 3.44 21.94
CA ALA A 169 -8.59 3.36 21.98
C ALA A 169 -8.16 1.96 21.52
N PRO A 170 -7.19 1.82 20.60
CA PRO A 170 -6.59 0.54 20.30
C PRO A 170 -6.05 -0.10 21.56
N ALA A 171 -6.14 -1.42 21.65
CA ALA A 171 -5.58 -2.14 22.80
C ALA A 171 -4.09 -1.80 22.95
N GLY A 172 -3.71 -1.27 24.11
CA GLY A 172 -2.33 -0.89 24.43
C GLY A 172 -1.99 0.60 24.33
N ILE A 173 -2.91 1.45 23.85
CA ILE A 173 -2.74 2.91 23.93
C ILE A 173 -3.55 3.42 25.11
N ASP A 174 -2.88 3.94 26.13
CA ASP A 174 -3.54 4.62 27.24
C ASP A 174 -4.02 6.01 26.78
N PRO A 175 -5.35 6.22 26.63
CA PRO A 175 -5.86 7.51 26.20
C PRO A 175 -5.57 8.64 27.20
N THR A 176 -5.21 8.30 28.45
CA THR A 176 -4.85 9.30 29.46
C THR A 176 -3.40 9.79 29.32
N ALA A 177 -2.52 8.99 28.72
CA ALA A 177 -1.14 9.42 28.44
C ALA A 177 -1.07 10.59 27.44
N ALA A 178 -2.09 10.76 26.61
CA ALA A 178 -2.20 11.87 25.66
C ALA A 178 -2.69 13.20 26.32
N GLN A 179 -3.03 13.15 27.60
CA GLN A 179 -3.56 14.32 28.35
C GLN A 179 -2.50 14.99 29.25
N GLN A 180 -1.30 14.45 29.30
CA GLN A 180 -0.15 15.03 30.00
C GLN A 180 0.74 15.79 29.01
#